data_e95f881fcdc46e808eeb3b33d4e7ab9f
#
_entry.id   e95f881fcdc46e808eeb3b33d4e7ab9f
#
_cell.length_a   1.000
_cell.length_b   1.000
_cell.length_c   1.000
_cell.angle_alpha   90.00
_cell.angle_beta   90.00
_cell.angle_gamma   90.00
#
_symmetry.space_group_name_H-M   'P 1'
#
loop_
_entity.id
_entity.type
_entity.pdbx_description
1 polymer ?
#
loop_
_entity_poly.entity_id
_entity_poly.type
_entity_poly.pdbx_seq_one_letter_code
_entity_poly.pdbx_strand_id
1 'polypeptide(L)'
;ESVNFRNKKLDESNRSDNLAIGITTYIGKKKSSISSSNLLKENLDTLIEKCIETTKNTPEDEFNSLPDKDLLAKEVKDLNLYDDTHLKNENKIEYLERLEVSASSDKKIVNTESSFTEDKSNFILANSDGFSKGYKSSSFTASSVIVAKDDKSMERDYEYTSKCHLQDIN
;
A
#
# COMPACT_ATOMS: atom_id res chain seq x y z
N GLU A 1 1.16 -6.66 -6.55
CA GLU A 1 1.63 -8.01 -6.87
C GLU A 1 2.79 -8.38 -5.96
N SER A 2 2.83 -9.63 -5.47
CA SER A 2 3.95 -10.12 -4.70
C SER A 2 4.35 -11.53 -5.11
N VAL A 3 5.65 -11.81 -4.97
CA VAL A 3 6.22 -13.14 -5.14
C VAL A 3 7.06 -13.43 -3.88
N ASN A 4 6.84 -14.59 -3.29
CA ASN A 4 7.53 -15.01 -2.07
C ASN A 4 8.30 -16.31 -2.33
N PHE A 5 9.50 -16.36 -1.82
CA PHE A 5 10.39 -17.51 -1.84
C PHE A 5 10.68 -17.96 -0.42
N ARG A 6 10.80 -19.26 -0.24
CA ARG A 6 11.25 -19.87 0.99
C ARG A 6 12.21 -21.02 0.69
N ASN A 7 13.40 -20.95 1.29
CA ASN A 7 14.43 -21.97 1.11
C ASN A 7 14.66 -22.30 -0.37
N LYS A 8 14.86 -21.26 -1.20
CA LYS A 8 15.13 -21.34 -2.65
C LYS A 8 13.99 -21.92 -3.49
N LYS A 9 12.78 -21.89 -3.00
CA LYS A 9 11.59 -22.34 -3.73
C LYS A 9 10.53 -21.27 -3.73
N LEU A 10 9.81 -21.17 -4.85
CA LEU A 10 8.62 -20.35 -4.92
C LEU A 10 7.60 -20.87 -3.88
N ASP A 11 7.21 -20.01 -2.97
CA ASP A 11 6.22 -20.31 -1.92
C ASP A 11 4.84 -19.79 -2.32
N GLU A 12 4.78 -18.54 -2.77
CA GLU A 12 3.51 -17.89 -3.10
C GLU A 12 3.70 -16.81 -4.17
N SER A 13 2.68 -16.64 -5.01
CA SER A 13 2.58 -15.51 -5.95
C SER A 13 1.16 -14.96 -5.92
N ASN A 14 1.03 -13.69 -5.55
CA ASN A 14 -0.25 -13.03 -5.37
C ASN A 14 -0.40 -11.82 -6.29
N ARG A 15 -1.62 -11.62 -6.77
CA ARG A 15 -2.04 -10.40 -7.43
C ARG A 15 -3.35 -9.91 -6.83
N SER A 16 -3.40 -8.65 -6.46
CA SER A 16 -4.62 -7.99 -6.02
C SER A 16 -4.80 -6.69 -6.80
N ASP A 17 -6.02 -6.43 -7.22
CA ASP A 17 -6.42 -5.18 -7.86
C ASP A 17 -7.70 -4.71 -7.17
N ASN A 18 -7.61 -3.58 -6.48
CA ASN A 18 -8.66 -3.08 -5.62
C ASN A 18 -9.02 -1.65 -5.99
N LEU A 19 -10.31 -1.38 -6.08
CA LEU A 19 -10.85 -0.04 -6.19
C LEU A 19 -11.79 0.19 -5.01
N ALA A 20 -11.63 1.31 -4.32
CA ALA A 20 -12.45 1.65 -3.18
C ALA A 20 -12.76 3.15 -3.15
N ILE A 21 -13.91 3.50 -2.58
CA ILE A 21 -14.29 4.86 -2.26
C ILE A 21 -14.43 5.02 -0.75
N GLY A 22 -13.91 6.11 -0.21
CA GLY A 22 -14.19 6.58 1.14
C GLY A 22 -15.02 7.86 1.07
N ILE A 23 -16.13 7.90 1.81
CA ILE A 23 -17.01 9.07 1.90
C ILE A 23 -16.98 9.55 3.34
N THR A 24 -16.70 10.84 3.52
CA THR A 24 -16.78 11.50 4.82
C THR A 24 -17.82 12.61 4.73
N THR A 25 -18.78 12.63 5.66
CA THR A 25 -19.79 13.66 5.75
C THR A 25 -19.64 14.47 7.02
N TYR A 26 -19.90 15.77 6.88
CA TYR A 26 -19.94 16.75 7.98
C TYR A 26 -21.31 17.39 8.03
N ILE A 27 -21.93 17.46 9.22
CA ILE A 27 -23.21 18.14 9.47
C ILE A 27 -23.01 18.97 10.74
N GLY A 28 -22.86 20.29 10.60
CA GLY A 28 -22.37 21.11 11.68
C GLY A 28 -21.00 20.68 12.15
N LYS A 29 -20.90 20.28 13.42
CA LYS A 29 -19.68 19.76 14.03
C LYS A 29 -19.66 18.24 14.18
N LYS A 30 -20.59 17.55 13.55
CA LYS A 30 -20.67 16.09 13.52
C LYS A 30 -19.97 15.55 12.30
N LYS A 31 -19.33 14.38 12.41
CA LYS A 31 -18.58 13.73 11.33
C LYS A 31 -18.79 12.23 11.38
N SER A 32 -18.91 11.61 10.22
CA SER A 32 -18.72 10.16 10.05
C SER A 32 -18.05 9.85 8.73
N SER A 33 -17.48 8.66 8.65
CA SER A 33 -16.83 8.16 7.44
C SER A 33 -17.26 6.72 7.19
N ILE A 34 -17.44 6.39 5.93
CA ILE A 34 -17.77 5.04 5.48
C ILE A 34 -16.99 4.75 4.19
N SER A 35 -16.62 3.50 3.97
CA SER A 35 -15.91 3.09 2.75
C SER A 35 -16.56 1.86 2.13
N SER A 36 -16.35 1.69 0.81
CA SER A 36 -16.82 0.54 0.06
C SER A 36 -15.92 0.25 -1.13
N SER A 37 -15.75 -1.02 -1.45
CA SER A 37 -15.20 -1.49 -2.72
C SER A 37 -16.27 -1.77 -3.78
N ASN A 38 -17.54 -1.74 -3.40
CA ASN A 38 -18.65 -1.88 -4.36
C ASN A 38 -19.07 -0.50 -4.88
N LEU A 39 -18.65 -0.18 -6.10
CA LEU A 39 -18.85 1.12 -6.74
C LEU A 39 -20.07 1.16 -7.69
N LEU A 40 -20.95 0.18 -7.65
CA LEU A 40 -22.22 0.25 -8.37
C LEU A 40 -23.04 1.44 -7.88
N LYS A 41 -23.64 2.18 -8.80
CA LYS A 41 -24.38 3.42 -8.49
C LYS A 41 -25.39 3.24 -7.36
N GLU A 42 -26.19 2.18 -7.43
CA GLU A 42 -27.23 1.88 -6.42
C GLU A 42 -26.64 1.70 -5.01
N ASN A 43 -25.45 1.09 -4.93
CA ASN A 43 -24.75 0.92 -3.66
C ASN A 43 -24.14 2.23 -3.16
N LEU A 44 -23.66 3.09 -4.07
CA LEU A 44 -23.11 4.40 -3.71
C LEU A 44 -24.20 5.30 -3.15
N ASP A 45 -25.40 5.33 -3.74
CA ASP A 45 -26.53 6.11 -3.24
C ASP A 45 -26.89 5.66 -1.81
N THR A 46 -27.01 4.35 -1.59
CA THR A 46 -27.25 3.77 -0.25
C THR A 46 -26.11 4.10 0.74
N LEU A 47 -24.85 4.07 0.27
CA LEU A 47 -23.70 4.38 1.09
C LEU A 47 -23.72 5.84 1.56
N ILE A 48 -24.07 6.76 0.66
CA ILE A 48 -24.18 8.19 0.96
C ILE A 48 -25.28 8.43 2.01
N GLU A 49 -26.47 7.86 1.80
CA GLU A 49 -27.59 7.96 2.75
C GLU A 49 -27.22 7.46 4.14
N LYS A 50 -26.60 6.27 4.22
CA LYS A 50 -26.11 5.71 5.49
C LYS A 50 -25.07 6.61 6.15
N CYS A 51 -24.13 7.17 5.39
CA CYS A 51 -23.11 8.05 5.92
C CYS A 51 -23.76 9.32 6.53
N ILE A 52 -24.71 9.92 5.82
CA ILE A 52 -25.46 11.11 6.29
C ILE A 52 -26.23 10.79 7.58
N GLU A 53 -26.95 9.66 7.61
CA GLU A 53 -27.72 9.25 8.77
C GLU A 53 -26.83 8.97 9.98
N THR A 54 -25.73 8.28 9.77
CA THR A 54 -24.73 8.04 10.82
C THR A 54 -24.20 9.37 11.36
N THR A 55 -23.86 10.32 10.49
CA THR A 55 -23.34 11.64 10.89
C THR A 55 -24.34 12.40 11.77
N LYS A 56 -25.63 12.34 11.47
CA LYS A 56 -26.69 13.00 12.31
C LYS A 56 -26.68 12.48 13.74
N ASN A 57 -26.29 11.23 13.95
CA ASN A 57 -26.31 10.53 15.24
C ASN A 57 -24.95 10.50 15.96
N THR A 58 -23.88 11.05 15.38
CA THR A 58 -22.60 11.17 16.06
C THR A 58 -22.57 12.37 17.01
N PRO A 59 -21.74 12.33 18.07
CA PRO A 59 -21.48 13.50 18.91
C PRO A 59 -20.82 14.63 18.11
N GLU A 60 -21.00 15.85 18.59
CA GLU A 60 -20.28 17.01 18.07
C GLU A 60 -18.85 17.06 18.62
N ASP A 61 -17.95 17.51 17.76
CA ASP A 61 -16.57 17.82 18.08
C ASP A 61 -16.23 19.15 17.41
N GLU A 62 -15.84 20.15 18.19
CA GLU A 62 -15.57 21.51 17.71
C GLU A 62 -14.53 21.59 16.59
N PHE A 63 -13.64 20.59 16.51
CA PHE A 63 -12.59 20.50 15.49
C PHE A 63 -13.04 19.84 14.18
N ASN A 64 -14.24 19.27 14.14
CA ASN A 64 -14.77 18.67 12.92
C ASN A 64 -15.20 19.73 11.90
N SER A 65 -14.44 19.82 10.81
CA SER A 65 -14.75 20.66 9.64
C SER A 65 -13.95 20.21 8.42
N LEU A 66 -14.33 20.67 7.24
CA LEU A 66 -13.41 20.70 6.11
C LEU A 66 -12.27 21.68 6.41
N PRO A 67 -11.06 21.46 5.87
CA PRO A 67 -10.00 22.44 6.00
C PRO A 67 -10.35 23.74 5.27
N ASP A 68 -9.83 24.86 5.78
CA ASP A 68 -10.01 26.15 5.14
C ASP A 68 -9.50 26.12 3.68
N LYS A 69 -10.21 26.77 2.77
CA LYS A 69 -9.87 26.76 1.33
C LYS A 69 -8.47 27.28 1.05
N ASP A 70 -8.00 28.22 1.86
CA ASP A 70 -6.66 28.78 1.71
C ASP A 70 -5.52 27.83 2.10
N LEU A 71 -5.84 26.78 2.86
CA LEU A 71 -4.90 25.71 3.24
C LEU A 71 -4.86 24.58 2.21
N LEU A 72 -5.78 24.55 1.25
CA LEU A 72 -5.82 23.52 0.22
C LEU A 72 -4.72 23.76 -0.83
N ALA A 73 -4.12 22.69 -1.30
CA ALA A 73 -3.11 22.73 -2.34
C ALA A 73 -3.68 23.33 -3.64
N LYS A 74 -3.13 24.45 -4.09
CA LYS A 74 -3.53 25.10 -5.35
C LYS A 74 -3.00 24.33 -6.56
N GLU A 75 -1.81 23.77 -6.43
CA GLU A 75 -1.14 22.96 -7.45
C GLU A 75 -0.70 21.63 -6.86
N VAL A 76 -0.78 20.57 -7.66
CA VAL A 76 -0.15 19.30 -7.35
C VAL A 76 1.21 19.30 -8.05
N LYS A 77 2.28 19.36 -7.25
CA LYS A 77 3.64 19.25 -7.79
C LYS A 77 3.88 17.81 -8.22
N ASP A 78 4.54 17.63 -9.34
CA ASP A 78 5.08 16.33 -9.70
C ASP A 78 6.26 16.02 -8.76
N LEU A 79 6.07 15.04 -7.91
CA LEU A 79 7.09 14.58 -6.96
C LEU A 79 7.83 13.34 -7.47
N ASN A 80 7.59 12.95 -8.72
CA ASN A 80 8.20 11.78 -9.36
C ASN A 80 8.03 10.49 -8.53
N LEU A 81 6.81 10.26 -8.04
CA LEU A 81 6.49 9.13 -7.16
C LEU A 81 6.02 7.89 -7.92
N TYR A 82 5.91 7.97 -9.25
CA TYR A 82 5.27 6.92 -10.03
C TYR A 82 6.16 6.42 -11.16
N ASP A 83 6.40 5.13 -11.15
CA ASP A 83 7.03 4.37 -12.23
C ASP A 83 6.01 3.40 -12.82
N ASP A 84 5.74 3.53 -14.12
CA ASP A 84 4.78 2.68 -14.83
C ASP A 84 5.34 1.30 -15.18
N THR A 85 6.63 1.07 -14.94
CA THR A 85 7.27 -0.21 -15.22
C THR A 85 6.54 -1.34 -14.51
N HIS A 86 6.22 -2.39 -15.26
CA HIS A 86 5.67 -3.63 -14.73
C HIS A 86 6.71 -4.74 -14.87
N LEU A 87 7.09 -5.32 -13.74
CA LEU A 87 8.04 -6.42 -13.72
C LEU A 87 7.28 -7.75 -13.88
N LYS A 88 7.62 -8.50 -14.91
CA LYS A 88 7.06 -9.85 -15.12
C LYS A 88 7.41 -10.77 -13.95
N ASN A 89 6.52 -11.72 -13.65
CA ASN A 89 6.76 -12.67 -12.56
C ASN A 89 8.07 -13.44 -12.70
N GLU A 90 8.44 -13.81 -13.93
CA GLU A 90 9.71 -14.50 -14.19
C GLU A 90 10.91 -13.70 -13.72
N ASN A 91 10.90 -12.38 -13.94
CA ASN A 91 11.99 -11.49 -13.50
C ASN A 91 12.01 -11.32 -11.97
N LYS A 92 10.83 -11.29 -11.31
CA LYS A 92 10.72 -11.27 -9.84
C LYS A 92 11.31 -12.56 -9.26
N ILE A 93 10.97 -13.69 -9.86
CA ILE A 93 11.51 -15.01 -9.50
C ILE A 93 13.02 -15.05 -9.64
N GLU A 94 13.55 -14.65 -10.79
CA GLU A 94 15.01 -14.63 -11.03
C GLU A 94 15.75 -13.72 -10.02
N TYR A 95 15.15 -12.56 -9.68
CA TYR A 95 15.70 -11.68 -8.66
C TYR A 95 15.75 -12.37 -7.28
N LEU A 96 14.65 -13.02 -6.88
CA LEU A 96 14.55 -13.71 -5.60
C LEU A 96 15.44 -14.95 -5.52
N GLU A 97 15.64 -15.69 -6.61
CA GLU A 97 16.58 -16.81 -6.67
C GLU A 97 18.00 -16.34 -6.37
N ARG A 98 18.43 -15.24 -6.97
CA ARG A 98 19.75 -14.65 -6.69
C ARG A 98 19.87 -14.16 -5.25
N LEU A 99 18.83 -13.52 -4.73
CA LEU A 99 18.78 -13.04 -3.35
C LEU A 99 18.88 -14.20 -2.35
N GLU A 100 18.12 -15.28 -2.56
CA GLU A 100 18.14 -16.50 -1.73
C GLU A 100 19.49 -17.22 -1.76
N VAL A 101 20.14 -17.27 -2.91
CA VAL A 101 21.50 -17.83 -3.03
C VAL A 101 22.49 -17.02 -2.17
N SER A 102 22.42 -15.71 -2.23
CA SER A 102 23.24 -14.81 -1.40
C SER A 102 22.92 -14.96 0.09
N ALA A 103 21.66 -14.90 0.44
CA ALA A 103 21.18 -14.99 1.82
C ALA A 103 21.54 -16.31 2.49
N SER A 104 21.59 -17.42 1.74
CA SER A 104 21.90 -18.77 2.23
C SER A 104 23.37 -19.17 2.06
N SER A 105 24.29 -18.24 1.90
CA SER A 105 25.71 -18.53 1.62
C SER A 105 26.48 -19.12 2.82
N ASP A 106 26.04 -18.85 4.05
CA ASP A 106 26.66 -19.41 5.27
C ASP A 106 25.96 -20.70 5.69
N LYS A 107 26.76 -21.69 6.12
CA LYS A 107 26.27 -23.02 6.56
C LYS A 107 25.40 -22.96 7.82
N LYS A 108 25.47 -21.91 8.60
CA LYS A 108 24.65 -21.68 9.77
C LYS A 108 23.24 -21.21 9.43
N ILE A 109 23.01 -20.74 8.21
CA ILE A 109 21.69 -20.34 7.76
C ILE A 109 20.83 -21.58 7.51
N VAL A 110 19.79 -21.73 8.32
CA VAL A 110 18.89 -22.90 8.29
C VAL A 110 17.55 -22.60 7.65
N ASN A 111 17.19 -21.32 7.49
CA ASN A 111 15.98 -20.89 6.81
C ASN A 111 16.18 -19.52 6.15
N THR A 112 15.64 -19.37 4.95
CA THR A 112 15.55 -18.10 4.25
C THR A 112 14.13 -17.87 3.77
N GLU A 113 13.68 -16.63 3.81
CA GLU A 113 12.39 -16.20 3.29
C GLU A 113 12.58 -14.84 2.62
N SER A 114 12.33 -14.77 1.33
CA SER A 114 12.53 -13.56 0.55
C SER A 114 11.27 -13.20 -0.22
N SER A 115 11.02 -11.91 -0.38
CA SER A 115 9.85 -11.41 -1.11
C SER A 115 10.20 -10.26 -2.03
N PHE A 116 9.48 -10.18 -3.14
CA PHE A 116 9.44 -9.01 -4.02
C PHE A 116 7.99 -8.55 -4.17
N THR A 117 7.74 -7.30 -3.84
CA THR A 117 6.42 -6.68 -3.92
C THR A 117 6.45 -5.48 -4.86
N GLU A 118 5.47 -5.40 -5.76
CA GLU A 118 5.20 -4.28 -6.65
C GLU A 118 3.81 -3.76 -6.35
N ASP A 119 3.73 -2.53 -5.85
CA ASP A 119 2.49 -1.83 -5.59
C ASP A 119 2.37 -0.58 -6.45
N LYS A 120 1.20 -0.35 -7.00
CA LYS A 120 0.84 0.87 -7.72
C LYS A 120 -0.48 1.38 -7.18
N SER A 121 -0.53 2.66 -6.91
CA SER A 121 -1.73 3.31 -6.42
C SER A 121 -2.05 4.59 -7.18
N ASN A 122 -3.35 4.87 -7.28
CA ASN A 122 -3.88 6.13 -7.76
C ASN A 122 -4.88 6.63 -6.72
N PHE A 123 -4.56 7.75 -6.08
CA PHE A 123 -5.36 8.36 -5.03
C PHE A 123 -5.95 9.67 -5.51
N ILE A 124 -7.24 9.86 -5.27
CA ILE A 124 -7.97 11.10 -5.57
C ILE A 124 -8.71 11.53 -4.32
N LEU A 125 -8.53 12.79 -3.93
CA LEU A 125 -9.31 13.45 -2.88
C LEU A 125 -10.17 14.55 -3.50
N ALA A 126 -11.46 14.52 -3.20
CA ALA A 126 -12.39 15.58 -3.59
C ALA A 126 -13.25 15.99 -2.40
N ASN A 127 -13.72 17.23 -2.37
CA ASN A 127 -14.64 17.72 -1.37
C ASN A 127 -15.71 18.65 -1.97
N SER A 128 -16.73 18.96 -1.17
CA SER A 128 -17.84 19.84 -1.58
C SER A 128 -17.45 21.30 -1.83
N ASP A 129 -16.28 21.74 -1.37
CA ASP A 129 -15.74 23.09 -1.61
C ASP A 129 -15.04 23.25 -2.96
N GLY A 130 -15.14 22.23 -3.81
CA GLY A 130 -14.59 22.23 -5.16
C GLY A 130 -13.14 21.78 -5.28
N PHE A 131 -12.55 21.28 -4.19
CA PHE A 131 -11.24 20.65 -4.26
C PHE A 131 -11.36 19.27 -4.92
N SER A 132 -10.53 19.03 -5.91
CA SER A 132 -10.39 17.71 -6.54
C SER A 132 -8.96 17.55 -7.04
N LYS A 133 -8.13 16.83 -6.31
CA LYS A 133 -6.72 16.60 -6.62
C LYS A 133 -6.34 15.16 -6.30
N GLY A 134 -5.29 14.67 -6.95
CA GLY A 134 -4.81 13.31 -6.72
C GLY A 134 -3.37 13.15 -7.16
N TYR A 135 -2.83 12.00 -6.89
CA TYR A 135 -1.49 11.59 -7.32
C TYR A 135 -1.44 10.09 -7.53
N LYS A 136 -0.48 9.68 -8.34
CA LYS A 136 -0.10 8.27 -8.47
C LYS A 136 1.18 8.01 -7.70
N SER A 137 1.32 6.81 -7.20
CA SER A 137 2.57 6.33 -6.61
C SER A 137 2.81 4.87 -6.93
N SER A 138 4.05 4.49 -6.97
CA SER A 138 4.50 3.11 -7.04
C SER A 138 5.46 2.80 -5.91
N SER A 139 5.56 1.54 -5.56
CA SER A 139 6.54 1.02 -4.62
C SER A 139 7.01 -0.34 -5.08
N PHE A 140 8.32 -0.48 -5.19
CA PHE A 140 9.01 -1.74 -5.43
C PHE A 140 9.77 -2.05 -4.16
N THR A 141 9.50 -3.21 -3.57
CA THR A 141 10.10 -3.61 -2.29
C THR A 141 10.66 -5.02 -2.43
N ALA A 142 11.93 -5.16 -2.14
CA ALA A 142 12.58 -6.45 -1.99
C ALA A 142 12.99 -6.63 -0.53
N SER A 143 12.76 -7.80 0.03
CA SER A 143 13.17 -8.12 1.40
C SER A 143 13.66 -9.55 1.51
N SER A 144 14.53 -9.79 2.47
CA SER A 144 14.98 -11.13 2.84
C SER A 144 15.07 -11.25 4.36
N VAL A 145 14.63 -12.38 4.85
CA VAL A 145 14.73 -12.77 6.26
C VAL A 145 15.53 -14.05 6.32
N ILE A 146 16.49 -14.12 7.23
CA ILE A 146 17.30 -15.31 7.47
C ILE A 146 17.16 -15.78 8.90
N VAL A 147 17.30 -17.07 9.10
CA VAL A 147 17.45 -17.67 10.41
C VAL A 147 18.76 -18.44 10.43
N ALA A 148 19.65 -18.04 11.33
CA ALA A 148 20.89 -18.71 11.60
C ALA A 148 20.77 -19.55 12.87
N LYS A 149 21.42 -20.71 12.87
CA LYS A 149 21.44 -21.64 14.03
C LYS A 149 22.83 -22.21 14.22
N ASP A 150 23.23 -22.29 15.48
CA ASP A 150 24.36 -23.12 15.91
C ASP A 150 23.93 -24.04 17.08
N ASP A 151 24.89 -24.69 17.72
CA ASP A 151 24.60 -25.63 18.83
C ASP A 151 24.00 -24.99 20.10
N LYS A 152 24.07 -23.64 20.19
CA LYS A 152 23.72 -22.90 21.41
C LYS A 152 22.55 -21.92 21.20
N SER A 153 22.40 -21.39 20.00
CA SER A 153 21.43 -20.34 19.75
C SER A 153 20.81 -20.42 18.34
N MET A 154 19.71 -19.73 18.18
CA MET A 154 19.03 -19.48 16.93
C MET A 154 18.70 -18.00 16.88
N GLU A 155 19.16 -17.32 15.82
CA GLU A 155 18.99 -15.88 15.62
C GLU A 155 18.32 -15.62 14.28
N ARG A 156 17.54 -14.54 14.24
CA ARG A 156 16.84 -14.06 13.04
C ARG A 156 17.29 -12.65 12.72
N ASP A 157 17.52 -12.41 11.44
CA ASP A 157 17.81 -11.08 10.94
C ASP A 157 17.09 -10.84 9.61
N TYR A 158 16.94 -9.58 9.21
CA TYR A 158 16.28 -9.21 7.96
C TYR A 158 16.90 -7.96 7.34
N GLU A 159 16.79 -7.86 6.04
CA GLU A 159 17.15 -6.68 5.26
C GLU A 159 16.04 -6.40 4.24
N TYR A 160 15.83 -5.14 3.92
CA TYR A 160 14.89 -4.73 2.87
C TYR A 160 15.32 -3.46 2.17
N THR A 161 14.89 -3.32 0.93
CA THR A 161 14.94 -2.07 0.17
C THR A 161 13.57 -1.77 -0.39
N SER A 162 13.17 -0.49 -0.36
CA SER A 162 11.89 -0.03 -0.92
C SER A 162 12.11 1.29 -1.67
N LYS A 163 11.68 1.34 -2.92
CA LYS A 163 11.88 2.48 -3.82
C LYS A 163 10.62 2.76 -4.63
N CYS A 164 10.44 4.02 -5.04
CA CYS A 164 9.36 4.40 -5.94
C CYS A 164 9.63 3.95 -7.38
N HIS A 165 10.89 3.82 -7.77
CA HIS A 165 11.29 3.44 -9.13
C HIS A 165 12.03 2.11 -9.12
N LEU A 166 11.68 1.23 -10.08
CA LEU A 166 12.28 -0.11 -10.20
C LEU A 166 13.79 -0.05 -10.41
N GLN A 167 14.28 0.90 -11.19
CA GLN A 167 15.70 1.08 -11.47
C GLN A 167 16.56 1.36 -10.22
N ASP A 168 15.93 1.83 -9.13
CA ASP A 168 16.61 2.17 -7.87
C ASP A 168 16.65 0.97 -6.89
N ILE A 169 16.03 -0.14 -7.25
CA ILE A 169 16.15 -1.41 -6.51
C ILE A 169 17.49 -2.05 -6.86
N ASN A 170 18.31 -2.26 -5.86
CA ASN A 170 19.65 -2.88 -5.97
C ASN A 170 19.62 -4.31 -5.46
#